data_bd222ce2a659602eceb46f94dd2e80d0
#
_entry.id   bd222ce2a659602eceb46f94dd2e80d0
#
_cell.length_a   1.000
_cell.length_b   1.000
_cell.length_c   1.000
_cell.angle_alpha   90.00
_cell.angle_beta   90.00
_cell.angle_gamma   90.00
#
_symmetry.space_group_name_H-M   'P 1'
#
loop_
_entity.id
_entity.type
_entity.pdbx_description
1 polymer ?
#
loop_
_entity_poly.entity_id
_entity_poly.type
_entity_poly.pdbx_seq_one_letter_code
_entity_poly.pdbx_strand_id
1 'polypeptide(L)'
;IGFVRRRDFRRNYMQLQFTPRPTTPLIRKLRNELSFDYITTLDGRLESRQLRYLLAPEFQNGDEWWLEYNRDFEFLSKPFEIATDVVLPIGPYASESIYSAYNLGPQRPVNGWVGFIRGSFFGGTRTQVKYFGRIELSPILSVEPRISIDWINLPQGHFISKLVSGSFNYTISPRSFFSALAQYNTSTDSFSTNIRFRWEYEPGSDLFVVYTEGRQTDDRGFPVLQN
;
A
#
# COMPACT_ATOMS: atom_id res chain seq x y z
N ILE A 1 -21.06 8.57 -9.36
CA ILE A 1 -21.39 7.18 -9.71
C ILE A 1 -20.09 6.42 -9.65
N GLY A 2 -19.94 5.52 -8.62
CA GLY A 2 -18.72 4.77 -8.39
C GLY A 2 -18.47 3.72 -9.49
N PHE A 3 -17.19 3.40 -9.73
CA PHE A 3 -16.78 2.34 -10.63
C PHE A 3 -17.14 0.98 -10.02
N VAL A 4 -18.05 0.23 -10.68
CA VAL A 4 -18.40 -1.13 -10.28
C VAL A 4 -17.46 -2.10 -11.00
N ARG A 5 -16.53 -2.68 -10.26
CA ARG A 5 -15.54 -3.64 -10.80
C ARG A 5 -16.11 -4.97 -11.25
N ARG A 6 -17.27 -5.37 -10.71
CA ARG A 6 -17.93 -6.66 -10.97
C ARG A 6 -19.40 -6.43 -11.29
N ARG A 7 -19.94 -7.22 -12.22
CA ARG A 7 -21.35 -7.28 -12.54
C ARG A 7 -21.87 -8.69 -12.23
N ASP A 8 -23.15 -8.79 -11.92
CA ASP A 8 -23.84 -10.09 -11.79
C ASP A 8 -23.23 -11.01 -10.72
N PHE A 9 -23.10 -10.51 -9.49
CA PHE A 9 -22.53 -11.25 -8.36
C PHE A 9 -23.42 -11.19 -7.12
N ARG A 10 -23.22 -12.15 -6.20
CA ARG A 10 -23.72 -12.12 -4.82
C ARG A 10 -22.56 -12.01 -3.87
N ARG A 11 -22.67 -11.16 -2.85
CA ARG A 11 -21.64 -10.98 -1.82
C ARG A 11 -22.23 -11.20 -0.44
N ASN A 12 -21.56 -12.01 0.35
CA ASN A 12 -21.81 -12.18 1.77
C ASN A 12 -20.59 -11.68 2.52
N TYR A 13 -20.80 -10.73 3.41
CA TYR A 13 -19.72 -10.15 4.23
C TYR A 13 -20.10 -10.22 5.70
N MET A 14 -19.15 -10.66 6.52
CA MET A 14 -19.27 -10.68 7.98
C MET A 14 -18.00 -10.10 8.57
N GLN A 15 -18.15 -9.34 9.65
CA GLN A 15 -17.04 -8.83 10.43
C GLN A 15 -17.39 -8.89 11.91
N LEU A 16 -16.48 -9.46 12.71
CA LEU A 16 -16.55 -9.50 14.15
C LEU A 16 -15.35 -8.77 14.72
N GLN A 17 -15.56 -7.88 15.67
CA GLN A 17 -14.50 -7.15 16.33
C GLN A 17 -14.66 -7.22 17.83
N PHE A 18 -13.56 -7.54 18.52
CA PHE A 18 -13.46 -7.51 19.96
C PHE A 18 -12.22 -6.74 20.40
N THR A 19 -12.40 -5.70 21.19
CA THR A 19 -11.31 -4.75 21.50
C THR A 19 -11.21 -4.53 23.01
N PRO A 20 -10.68 -5.49 23.77
CA PRO A 20 -10.46 -5.34 25.21
C PRO A 20 -9.37 -4.31 25.52
N ARG A 21 -9.47 -3.73 26.70
CA ARG A 21 -8.47 -2.82 27.28
C ARG A 21 -7.92 -3.46 28.55
N PRO A 22 -6.88 -4.28 28.43
CA PRO A 22 -6.30 -4.94 29.59
C PRO A 22 -5.64 -3.92 30.53
N THR A 23 -5.71 -4.17 31.83
CA THR A 23 -5.06 -3.34 32.85
C THR A 23 -3.58 -3.72 32.93
N THR A 24 -2.80 -3.36 31.92
CA THR A 24 -1.36 -3.64 31.88
C THR A 24 -0.57 -2.36 31.59
N PRO A 25 0.67 -2.23 32.08
CA PRO A 25 1.50 -1.07 31.79
C PRO A 25 1.97 -1.00 30.33
N LEU A 26 1.84 -2.09 29.56
CA LEU A 26 2.38 -2.18 28.19
C LEU A 26 1.30 -1.95 27.14
N ILE A 27 0.15 -2.61 27.25
CA ILE A 27 -0.90 -2.62 26.22
C ILE A 27 -2.05 -1.72 26.66
N ARG A 28 -2.37 -0.72 25.84
CA ARG A 28 -3.51 0.17 26.04
C ARG A 28 -4.81 -0.46 25.54
N LYS A 29 -4.73 -1.16 24.43
CA LYS A 29 -5.88 -1.77 23.76
C LYS A 29 -5.42 -2.92 22.90
N LEU A 30 -6.23 -3.99 22.84
CA LEU A 30 -5.95 -5.16 22.00
C LEU A 30 -7.11 -5.36 21.02
N ARG A 31 -6.92 -4.98 19.76
CA ARG A 31 -7.93 -5.19 18.72
C ARG A 31 -7.78 -6.57 18.13
N ASN A 32 -8.89 -7.32 18.17
CA ASN A 32 -9.07 -8.59 17.47
C ASN A 32 -10.18 -8.39 16.45
N GLU A 33 -9.92 -8.75 15.20
CA GLU A 33 -10.90 -8.62 14.14
C GLU A 33 -10.87 -9.86 13.25
N LEU A 34 -12.04 -10.47 13.05
CA LEU A 34 -12.26 -11.55 12.12
C LEU A 34 -13.20 -11.04 11.03
N SER A 35 -12.79 -11.11 9.78
CA SER A 35 -13.66 -10.79 8.65
C SER A 35 -13.70 -11.91 7.64
N PHE A 36 -14.87 -12.08 7.05
CA PHE A 36 -15.14 -13.07 6.02
C PHE A 36 -15.89 -12.41 4.86
N ASP A 37 -15.33 -12.52 3.67
CA ASP A 37 -15.92 -12.02 2.42
C ASP A 37 -16.07 -13.19 1.45
N TYR A 38 -17.27 -13.39 0.92
CA TYR A 38 -17.60 -14.51 0.05
C TYR A 38 -18.39 -14.01 -1.15
N ILE A 39 -17.82 -14.13 -2.33
CA ILE A 39 -18.41 -13.62 -3.58
C ILE A 39 -18.60 -14.76 -4.56
N THR A 40 -19.84 -14.89 -5.05
CA THR A 40 -20.21 -15.85 -6.10
C THR A 40 -20.82 -15.13 -7.30
N THR A 41 -20.75 -15.78 -8.44
CA THR A 41 -21.59 -15.44 -9.61
C THR A 41 -23.07 -15.68 -9.30
N LEU A 42 -23.98 -15.22 -10.14
CA LEU A 42 -25.42 -15.44 -9.98
C LEU A 42 -25.81 -16.92 -10.10
N ASP A 43 -25.07 -17.71 -10.88
CA ASP A 43 -25.18 -19.17 -11.02
C ASP A 43 -24.55 -19.96 -9.87
N GLY A 44 -24.00 -19.28 -8.86
CA GLY A 44 -23.52 -19.88 -7.62
C GLY A 44 -22.05 -20.32 -7.63
N ARG A 45 -21.29 -20.10 -8.70
CA ARG A 45 -19.86 -20.41 -8.73
C ARG A 45 -19.09 -19.44 -7.83
N LEU A 46 -18.19 -19.99 -7.01
CA LEU A 46 -17.29 -19.17 -6.18
C LEU A 46 -16.32 -18.39 -7.06
N GLU A 47 -16.30 -17.07 -6.92
CA GLU A 47 -15.35 -16.17 -7.58
C GLU A 47 -14.23 -15.74 -6.66
N SER A 48 -14.57 -15.33 -5.43
CA SER A 48 -13.56 -15.01 -4.43
C SER A 48 -14.07 -15.27 -3.02
N ARG A 49 -13.15 -15.63 -2.14
CA ARG A 49 -13.37 -15.78 -0.71
C ARG A 49 -12.14 -15.30 0.03
N GLN A 50 -12.35 -14.47 1.04
CA GLN A 50 -11.31 -14.01 1.94
C GLN A 50 -11.71 -14.28 3.38
N LEU A 51 -10.85 -14.93 4.12
CA LEU A 51 -10.87 -15.01 5.57
C LEU A 51 -9.67 -14.25 6.11
N ARG A 52 -9.90 -13.26 6.94
CA ARG A 52 -8.86 -12.42 7.54
C ARG A 52 -9.03 -12.40 9.05
N TYR A 53 -7.95 -12.67 9.76
CA TYR A 53 -7.87 -12.45 11.19
C TYR A 53 -6.76 -11.46 11.50
N LEU A 54 -7.10 -10.39 12.23
CA LEU A 54 -6.19 -9.36 12.69
C LEU A 54 -6.10 -9.37 14.20
N LEU A 55 -4.87 -9.40 14.70
CA LEU A 55 -4.50 -9.10 16.08
C LEU A 55 -3.65 -7.83 16.09
N ALA A 56 -4.12 -6.77 16.77
CA ALA A 56 -3.42 -5.50 16.77
C ALA A 56 -3.38 -4.89 18.19
N PRO A 57 -2.32 -5.18 18.96
CA PRO A 57 -2.04 -4.48 20.20
C PRO A 57 -1.62 -3.04 19.92
N GLU A 58 -2.26 -2.10 20.62
CA GLU A 58 -1.85 -0.72 20.71
C GLU A 58 -1.16 -0.53 22.06
N PHE A 59 0.05 -0.01 22.04
CA PHE A 59 0.89 0.16 23.22
C PHE A 59 0.64 1.49 23.92
N GLN A 60 1.02 1.61 25.20
CA GLN A 60 0.87 2.84 25.98
C GLN A 60 1.69 4.01 25.40
N ASN A 61 2.77 3.73 24.69
CA ASN A 61 3.61 4.72 24.03
C ASN A 61 3.06 5.23 22.68
N GLY A 62 1.85 4.76 22.28
CA GLY A 62 1.21 5.14 21.02
C GLY A 62 1.66 4.37 19.79
N ASP A 63 2.54 3.38 19.93
CA ASP A 63 2.86 2.45 18.86
C ASP A 63 1.78 1.41 18.69
N GLU A 64 1.75 0.76 17.53
CA GLU A 64 0.81 -0.32 17.23
C GLU A 64 1.51 -1.44 16.46
N TRP A 65 1.24 -2.68 16.83
CA TRP A 65 1.69 -3.83 16.05
C TRP A 65 0.49 -4.52 15.42
N TRP A 66 0.57 -4.79 14.12
CA TRP A 66 -0.44 -5.56 13.38
C TRP A 66 0.12 -6.91 13.02
N LEU A 67 -0.59 -7.94 13.39
CA LEU A 67 -0.37 -9.30 12.95
C LEU A 67 -1.64 -9.81 12.28
N GLU A 68 -1.57 -10.11 11.01
CA GLU A 68 -2.71 -10.47 10.20
C GLU A 68 -2.45 -11.79 9.48
N TYR A 69 -3.41 -12.70 9.58
CA TYR A 69 -3.46 -13.92 8.80
C TYR A 69 -4.57 -13.79 7.76
N ASN A 70 -4.23 -14.06 6.51
CA ASN A 70 -5.15 -14.06 5.38
C ASN A 70 -5.20 -15.44 4.75
N ARG A 71 -6.42 -15.89 4.43
CA ARG A 71 -6.66 -17.04 3.59
C ARG A 71 -7.61 -16.63 2.48
N ASP A 72 -7.05 -16.58 1.27
CA ASP A 72 -7.72 -16.05 0.09
C ASP A 72 -7.97 -17.17 -0.92
N PHE A 73 -9.04 -17.02 -1.68
CA PHE A 73 -9.36 -17.79 -2.85
C PHE A 73 -9.82 -16.84 -3.95
N GLU A 74 -9.31 -17.03 -5.15
CA GLU A 74 -9.72 -16.28 -6.33
C GLU A 74 -9.82 -17.21 -7.53
N PHE A 75 -10.91 -17.08 -8.31
CA PHE A 75 -11.07 -17.78 -9.59
C PHE A 75 -10.83 -16.78 -10.73
N LEU A 76 -9.74 -16.99 -11.48
CA LEU A 76 -9.47 -16.22 -12.69
C LEU A 76 -10.31 -16.77 -13.85
N SER A 77 -11.25 -15.96 -14.34
CA SER A 77 -12.11 -16.32 -15.48
C SER A 77 -11.47 -16.02 -16.85
N LYS A 78 -10.35 -15.30 -16.85
CA LYS A 78 -9.55 -14.96 -18.02
C LYS A 78 -8.07 -15.07 -17.66
N PRO A 79 -7.16 -15.30 -18.64
CA PRO A 79 -5.74 -15.17 -18.38
C PRO A 79 -5.44 -13.76 -17.86
N PHE A 80 -4.54 -13.68 -16.88
CA PHE A 80 -4.16 -12.42 -16.26
C PHE A 80 -2.65 -12.22 -16.33
N GLU A 81 -2.22 -11.21 -17.07
CA GLU A 81 -0.81 -10.80 -17.11
C GLU A 81 -0.49 -10.01 -15.84
N ILE A 82 0.28 -10.61 -14.95
CA ILE A 82 0.64 -10.02 -13.64
C ILE A 82 1.93 -9.21 -13.70
N ALA A 83 2.79 -9.52 -14.66
CA ALA A 83 4.00 -8.80 -15.02
C ALA A 83 4.33 -9.09 -16.48
N THR A 84 5.25 -8.34 -17.09
CA THR A 84 5.72 -8.57 -18.46
C THR A 84 6.13 -10.02 -18.64
N ASP A 85 5.52 -10.69 -19.61
CA ASP A 85 5.76 -12.11 -19.96
C ASP A 85 5.37 -13.12 -18.87
N VAL A 86 4.68 -12.72 -17.78
CA VAL A 86 4.20 -13.61 -16.73
C VAL A 86 2.68 -13.63 -16.73
N VAL A 87 2.09 -14.64 -17.36
CA VAL A 87 0.64 -14.78 -17.53
C VAL A 87 0.11 -15.92 -16.66
N LEU A 88 -0.82 -15.59 -15.77
CA LEU A 88 -1.54 -16.57 -14.96
C LEU A 88 -2.65 -17.20 -15.80
N PRO A 89 -2.74 -18.55 -15.88
CA PRO A 89 -3.83 -19.21 -16.57
C PRO A 89 -5.18 -19.06 -15.85
N ILE A 90 -6.26 -19.34 -16.58
CA ILE A 90 -7.60 -19.45 -16.03
C ILE A 90 -7.61 -20.58 -14.99
N GLY A 91 -8.23 -20.35 -13.84
CA GLY A 91 -8.41 -21.39 -12.83
C GLY A 91 -8.57 -20.86 -11.41
N PRO A 92 -8.70 -21.79 -10.46
CA PRO A 92 -8.79 -21.49 -9.04
C PRO A 92 -7.42 -21.28 -8.42
N TYR A 93 -7.29 -20.25 -7.58
CA TYR A 93 -6.08 -19.97 -6.82
C TYR A 93 -6.44 -19.80 -5.36
N ALA A 94 -5.84 -20.63 -4.51
CA ALA A 94 -5.90 -20.48 -3.07
C ALA A 94 -4.56 -19.97 -2.55
N SER A 95 -4.58 -19.05 -1.60
CA SER A 95 -3.37 -18.50 -1.00
C SER A 95 -3.55 -18.26 0.49
N GLU A 96 -2.46 -18.36 1.21
CA GLU A 96 -2.36 -18.06 2.63
C GLU A 96 -1.16 -17.16 2.87
N SER A 97 -1.35 -16.11 3.68
CA SER A 97 -0.29 -15.16 3.97
C SER A 97 -0.35 -14.63 5.39
N ILE A 98 0.80 -14.28 5.91
CA ILE A 98 0.96 -13.55 7.16
C ILE A 98 1.47 -12.15 6.80
N TYR A 99 0.78 -11.15 7.34
CA TYR A 99 1.23 -9.76 7.34
C TYR A 99 1.57 -9.37 8.77
N SER A 100 2.77 -8.84 8.95
CA SER A 100 3.19 -8.24 10.20
C SER A 100 3.65 -6.82 9.93
N ALA A 101 3.14 -5.86 10.69
CA ALA A 101 3.53 -4.47 10.55
C ALA A 101 3.63 -3.78 11.91
N TYR A 102 4.62 -2.93 12.06
CA TYR A 102 4.81 -2.11 13.24
C TYR A 102 4.65 -0.63 12.87
N ASN A 103 3.78 0.05 13.60
CA ASN A 103 3.55 1.48 13.49
C ASN A 103 4.32 2.21 14.56
N LEU A 104 5.27 3.01 14.16
CA LEU A 104 5.93 4.00 14.99
C LEU A 104 4.99 5.20 15.15
N GLY A 105 4.56 5.48 16.37
CA GLY A 105 3.59 6.54 16.68
C GLY A 105 4.04 7.93 16.19
N PRO A 106 3.08 8.82 15.90
CA PRO A 106 3.33 10.11 15.25
C PRO A 106 4.11 11.11 16.11
N GLN A 107 4.32 10.83 17.39
CA GLN A 107 5.09 11.66 18.32
C GLN A 107 6.60 11.62 18.10
N ARG A 108 7.08 10.75 17.19
CA ARG A 108 8.49 10.58 16.90
C ARG A 108 8.91 11.37 15.64
N PRO A 109 10.16 11.86 15.59
CA PRO A 109 10.71 12.45 14.36
C PRO A 109 10.70 11.49 13.17
N VAL A 110 10.85 10.17 13.43
CA VAL A 110 10.68 9.10 12.45
C VAL A 110 9.45 8.29 12.86
N ASN A 111 8.39 8.35 12.07
CA ASN A 111 7.14 7.65 12.32
C ASN A 111 6.64 6.91 11.08
N GLY A 112 5.57 6.13 11.25
CA GLY A 112 4.94 5.39 10.17
C GLY A 112 5.03 3.88 10.33
N TRP A 113 4.73 3.17 9.25
CA TRP A 113 4.57 1.72 9.22
C TRP A 113 5.75 1.04 8.53
N VAL A 114 6.32 0.07 9.22
CA VAL A 114 7.22 -0.94 8.62
C VAL A 114 6.43 -2.24 8.54
N GLY A 115 6.27 -2.79 7.35
CA GLY A 115 5.44 -3.97 7.11
C GLY A 115 6.17 -5.07 6.35
N PHE A 116 5.81 -6.31 6.65
CA PHE A 116 6.32 -7.51 6.03
C PHE A 116 5.15 -8.44 5.69
N ILE A 117 5.14 -9.00 4.47
CA ILE A 117 4.19 -10.04 4.04
C ILE A 117 4.98 -11.25 3.58
N ARG A 118 4.54 -12.42 3.98
CA ARG A 118 5.03 -13.70 3.48
C ARG A 118 3.88 -14.67 3.30
N GLY A 119 3.84 -15.35 2.16
CA GLY A 119 2.79 -16.37 1.93
C GLY A 119 2.83 -16.99 0.56
N SER A 120 1.85 -17.85 0.29
CA SER A 120 1.55 -18.34 -1.04
C SER A 120 0.85 -17.27 -1.87
N PHE A 121 1.02 -17.32 -3.20
CA PHE A 121 0.50 -16.33 -4.11
C PHE A 121 0.38 -16.93 -5.51
N PHE A 122 -0.83 -17.08 -6.04
CA PHE A 122 -1.15 -17.65 -7.35
C PHE A 122 -0.39 -18.94 -7.71
N GLY A 123 -0.34 -19.88 -6.77
CA GLY A 123 0.37 -21.17 -6.95
C GLY A 123 1.87 -21.12 -6.69
N GLY A 124 2.42 -19.94 -6.39
CA GLY A 124 3.79 -19.73 -6.01
C GLY A 124 3.93 -19.06 -4.64
N THR A 125 4.91 -18.19 -4.47
CA THR A 125 5.19 -17.50 -3.21
C THR A 125 5.41 -16.00 -3.43
N ARG A 126 5.06 -15.21 -2.41
CA ARG A 126 5.30 -13.77 -2.32
C ARG A 126 5.98 -13.42 -1.01
N THR A 127 6.97 -12.55 -1.11
CA THR A 127 7.54 -11.83 0.04
C THR A 127 7.49 -10.35 -0.27
N GLN A 128 6.99 -9.55 0.66
CA GLN A 128 6.94 -8.10 0.50
C GLN A 128 7.52 -7.43 1.75
N VAL A 129 8.30 -6.38 1.53
CA VAL A 129 8.71 -5.43 2.56
C VAL A 129 8.19 -4.06 2.15
N LYS A 130 7.60 -3.34 3.10
CA LYS A 130 7.10 -1.99 2.86
C LYS A 130 7.39 -1.06 4.03
N TYR A 131 7.63 0.19 3.69
CA TYR A 131 7.66 1.29 4.62
C TYR A 131 6.87 2.47 4.04
N PHE A 132 6.07 3.10 4.86
CA PHE A 132 5.49 4.40 4.59
C PHE A 132 5.39 5.17 5.89
N GLY A 133 5.80 6.42 5.87
CA GLY A 133 5.81 7.24 7.07
C GLY A 133 6.31 8.63 6.79
N ARG A 134 6.63 9.34 7.88
CA ARG A 134 7.16 10.69 7.84
C ARG A 134 8.46 10.74 8.66
N ILE A 135 9.44 11.42 8.11
CA ILE A 135 10.71 11.74 8.75
C ILE A 135 10.79 13.25 8.87
N GLU A 136 10.72 13.76 10.10
CA GLU A 136 10.90 15.16 10.40
C GLU A 136 12.39 15.46 10.61
N LEU A 137 13.01 16.10 9.64
CA LEU A 137 14.41 16.52 9.71
C LEU A 137 14.57 17.80 10.53
N SER A 138 13.53 18.64 10.51
CA SER A 138 13.39 19.84 11.33
C SER A 138 11.93 20.28 11.36
N PRO A 139 11.52 21.26 12.20
CA PRO A 139 10.16 21.78 12.23
C PRO A 139 9.64 22.34 10.89
N ILE A 140 10.55 22.70 9.98
CA ILE A 140 10.23 23.27 8.67
C ILE A 140 10.48 22.31 7.51
N LEU A 141 11.04 21.11 7.79
CA LEU A 141 11.48 20.18 6.76
C LEU A 141 11.08 18.75 7.11
N SER A 142 10.30 18.13 6.25
CA SER A 142 9.93 16.71 6.36
C SER A 142 10.03 15.98 5.03
N VAL A 143 10.27 14.68 5.13
CA VAL A 143 10.26 13.74 4.00
C VAL A 143 9.28 12.62 4.32
N GLU A 144 8.46 12.23 3.36
CA GLU A 144 7.48 11.15 3.49
C GLU A 144 7.79 10.04 2.49
N PRO A 145 8.74 9.14 2.79
CA PRO A 145 9.05 8.01 1.94
C PRO A 145 7.94 6.97 1.96
N ARG A 146 7.71 6.35 0.81
CA ARG A 146 6.86 5.17 0.61
C ARG A 146 7.62 4.18 -0.25
N ILE A 147 7.94 3.04 0.31
CA ILE A 147 8.74 2.00 -0.33
C ILE A 147 7.95 0.69 -0.22
N SER A 148 7.80 0.00 -1.34
CA SER A 148 7.28 -1.37 -1.39
C SER A 148 8.14 -2.17 -2.34
N ILE A 149 8.66 -3.29 -1.87
CA ILE A 149 9.44 -4.24 -2.66
C ILE A 149 8.79 -5.60 -2.50
N ASP A 150 8.38 -6.17 -3.63
CA ASP A 150 7.75 -7.48 -3.73
C ASP A 150 8.68 -8.43 -4.48
N TRP A 151 9.05 -9.52 -3.86
CA TRP A 151 9.70 -10.68 -4.50
C TRP A 151 8.63 -11.73 -4.75
N ILE A 152 8.37 -12.01 -6.01
CA ILE A 152 7.31 -12.91 -6.45
C ILE A 152 7.95 -14.05 -7.23
N ASN A 153 7.63 -15.28 -6.84
CA ASN A 153 8.09 -16.50 -7.50
C ASN A 153 6.88 -17.38 -7.81
N LEU A 154 6.56 -17.50 -9.08
CA LEU A 154 5.39 -18.22 -9.61
C LEU A 154 5.84 -19.38 -10.50
N PRO A 155 4.99 -20.40 -10.74
CA PRO A 155 5.28 -21.43 -11.74
C PRO A 155 5.52 -20.88 -13.15
N GLN A 156 4.95 -19.69 -13.47
CA GLN A 156 5.04 -19.03 -14.78
C GLN A 156 6.28 -18.12 -14.90
N GLY A 157 6.95 -17.80 -13.80
CA GLY A 157 8.11 -16.94 -13.79
C GLY A 157 8.35 -16.25 -12.44
N HIS A 158 9.46 -15.56 -12.33
CA HIS A 158 9.81 -14.79 -11.13
C HIS A 158 10.11 -13.36 -11.51
N PHE A 159 9.71 -12.44 -10.64
CA PHE A 159 9.99 -11.02 -10.85
C PHE A 159 10.05 -10.26 -9.50
N ILE A 160 10.63 -9.08 -9.55
CA ILE A 160 10.69 -8.17 -8.41
C ILE A 160 9.97 -6.89 -8.81
N SER A 161 8.91 -6.56 -8.08
CA SER A 161 8.22 -5.28 -8.24
C SER A 161 8.71 -4.31 -7.17
N LYS A 162 9.13 -3.11 -7.58
CA LYS A 162 9.59 -2.04 -6.69
C LYS A 162 8.76 -0.80 -6.95
N LEU A 163 8.08 -0.32 -5.92
CA LEU A 163 7.43 0.97 -5.91
C LEU A 163 8.12 1.84 -4.87
N VAL A 164 8.76 2.90 -5.33
CA VAL A 164 9.45 3.86 -4.45
C VAL A 164 8.90 5.24 -4.75
N SER A 165 8.37 5.90 -3.74
CA SER A 165 7.98 7.31 -3.83
C SER A 165 8.41 8.07 -2.58
N GLY A 166 8.53 9.38 -2.72
CA GLY A 166 8.84 10.24 -1.61
C GLY A 166 8.30 11.64 -1.84
N SER A 167 7.64 12.19 -0.80
CA SER A 167 7.29 13.60 -0.75
C SER A 167 8.31 14.33 0.10
N PHE A 168 8.77 15.45 -0.40
CA PHE A 168 9.62 16.40 0.31
C PHE A 168 8.80 17.66 0.56
N ASN A 169 8.72 18.12 1.82
CA ASN A 169 7.95 19.28 2.21
C ASN A 169 8.86 20.26 2.98
N TYR A 170 8.97 21.48 2.48
CA TYR A 170 9.77 22.53 3.07
C TYR A 170 8.94 23.80 3.25
N THR A 171 8.76 24.19 4.51
CA THR A 171 8.05 25.40 4.92
C THR A 171 9.05 26.54 5.04
N ILE A 172 9.11 27.41 4.03
CA ILE A 172 10.03 28.56 3.99
C ILE A 172 9.58 29.62 5.02
N SER A 173 8.27 29.85 5.09
CA SER A 173 7.64 30.78 6.04
C SER A 173 6.19 30.36 6.30
N PRO A 174 5.47 30.95 7.26
CA PRO A 174 4.04 30.70 7.44
C PRO A 174 3.18 30.96 6.19
N ARG A 175 3.70 31.75 5.24
CA ARG A 175 3.02 32.11 3.99
C ARG A 175 3.61 31.48 2.75
N SER A 176 4.67 30.68 2.87
CA SER A 176 5.29 30.05 1.70
C SER A 176 5.79 28.67 2.00
N PHE A 177 5.46 27.72 1.15
CA PHE A 177 5.96 26.36 1.22
C PHE A 177 6.31 25.81 -0.16
N PHE A 178 7.23 24.87 -0.14
CA PHE A 178 7.65 24.07 -1.28
C PHE A 178 7.34 22.61 -1.00
N SER A 179 6.76 21.90 -1.96
CA SER A 179 6.60 20.46 -1.91
C SER A 179 7.04 19.82 -3.21
N ALA A 180 7.70 18.67 -3.12
CA ALA A 180 8.08 17.86 -4.26
C ALA A 180 7.68 16.41 -3.99
N LEU A 181 7.05 15.77 -4.97
CA LEU A 181 6.77 14.34 -4.99
C LEU A 181 7.57 13.73 -6.13
N ALA A 182 8.30 12.67 -5.85
CA ALA A 182 8.92 11.80 -6.86
C ALA A 182 8.42 10.38 -6.67
N GLN A 183 8.14 9.67 -7.77
CA GLN A 183 7.68 8.28 -7.76
C GLN A 183 8.35 7.50 -8.88
N TYR A 184 8.83 6.31 -8.54
CA TYR A 184 9.39 5.34 -9.46
C TYR A 184 8.70 4.00 -9.30
N ASN A 185 8.28 3.38 -10.41
CA ASN A 185 7.60 2.09 -10.45
C ASN A 185 8.25 1.20 -11.51
N THR A 186 8.86 0.09 -11.07
CA THR A 186 9.50 -0.87 -11.98
C THR A 186 8.51 -1.75 -12.73
N SER A 187 7.26 -1.88 -12.27
CA SER A 187 6.25 -2.71 -12.97
C SER A 187 5.68 -2.03 -14.20
N THR A 188 5.79 -0.71 -14.29
CA THR A 188 5.32 0.11 -15.41
C THR A 188 6.47 0.89 -16.05
N ASP A 189 7.71 0.65 -15.60
CA ASP A 189 8.92 1.36 -16.02
C ASP A 189 8.72 2.87 -16.12
N SER A 190 8.10 3.43 -15.06
CA SER A 190 7.68 4.83 -15.04
C SER A 190 8.32 5.60 -13.89
N PHE A 191 8.69 6.84 -14.20
CA PHE A 191 9.09 7.85 -13.22
C PHE A 191 8.20 9.07 -13.36
N SER A 192 7.71 9.59 -12.24
CA SER A 192 6.92 10.81 -12.21
C SER A 192 7.39 11.77 -11.12
N THR A 193 7.29 13.05 -11.42
CA THR A 193 7.64 14.14 -10.49
C THR A 193 6.55 15.20 -10.52
N ASN A 194 6.19 15.68 -9.34
CA ASN A 194 5.31 16.83 -9.16
C ASN A 194 5.96 17.78 -8.16
N ILE A 195 6.22 18.99 -8.59
CA ILE A 195 6.83 20.05 -7.76
C ILE A 195 5.81 21.18 -7.62
N ARG A 196 5.60 21.65 -6.41
CA ARG A 196 4.67 22.71 -6.11
C ARG A 196 5.31 23.73 -5.18
N PHE A 197 5.23 24.99 -5.58
CA PHE A 197 5.54 26.12 -4.74
C PHE A 197 4.28 26.96 -4.53
N ARG A 198 3.98 27.33 -3.27
CA ARG A 198 2.92 28.25 -2.90
C ARG A 198 3.51 29.43 -2.15
N TRP A 199 3.06 30.61 -2.49
CA TRP A 199 3.39 31.85 -1.78
C TRP A 199 2.16 32.71 -1.65
N GLU A 200 1.73 32.97 -0.41
CA GLU A 200 0.71 33.94 -0.07
C GLU A 200 1.42 35.30 0.09
N TYR A 201 1.40 36.13 -0.97
CA TYR A 201 2.08 37.41 -0.98
C TYR A 201 1.26 38.48 -0.27
N GLU A 202 -0.09 38.34 -0.21
CA GLU A 202 -1.02 39.15 0.59
C GLU A 202 -2.07 38.20 1.21
N PRO A 203 -2.65 38.55 2.38
CA PRO A 203 -3.70 37.71 2.98
C PRO A 203 -4.83 37.40 2.02
N GLY A 204 -5.03 36.11 1.73
CA GLY A 204 -6.04 35.61 0.78
C GLY A 204 -5.64 35.63 -0.69
N SER A 205 -4.40 36.04 -1.03
CA SER A 205 -3.87 36.05 -2.40
C SER A 205 -2.69 35.16 -2.54
N ASP A 206 -2.87 34.04 -3.27
CA ASP A 206 -1.86 32.99 -3.46
C ASP A 206 -1.27 32.97 -4.87
N LEU A 207 0.04 32.87 -4.96
CA LEU A 207 0.75 32.46 -6.17
C LEU A 207 1.07 30.96 -6.08
N PHE A 208 0.67 30.21 -7.08
CA PHE A 208 1.03 28.80 -7.24
C PHE A 208 1.91 28.62 -8.46
N VAL A 209 3.02 27.92 -8.28
CA VAL A 209 3.85 27.39 -9.37
C VAL A 209 3.84 25.90 -9.27
N VAL A 210 3.40 25.22 -10.32
CA VAL A 210 3.32 23.74 -10.37
C VAL A 210 4.07 23.23 -11.59
N TYR A 211 4.97 22.31 -11.36
CA TYR A 211 5.65 21.55 -12.39
C TYR A 211 5.29 20.06 -12.25
N THR A 212 4.87 19.45 -13.34
CA THR A 212 4.55 18.02 -13.37
C THR A 212 5.26 17.39 -14.57
N GLU A 213 5.94 16.30 -14.33
CA GLU A 213 6.62 15.52 -15.36
C GLU A 213 6.37 14.04 -15.13
N GLY A 214 6.10 13.32 -16.22
CA GLY A 214 6.04 11.86 -16.26
C GLY A 214 6.93 11.35 -17.39
N ARG A 215 7.69 10.28 -17.12
CA ARG A 215 8.59 9.65 -18.07
C ARG A 215 8.48 8.14 -17.96
N GLN A 216 8.62 7.44 -19.10
CA GLN A 216 8.97 6.02 -19.07
C GLN A 216 10.50 5.88 -18.91
N THR A 217 10.92 4.84 -18.21
CA THR A 217 12.32 4.47 -18.09
C THR A 217 12.62 3.41 -19.18
N ASP A 218 13.75 3.53 -19.84
CA ASP A 218 14.23 2.50 -20.77
C ASP A 218 14.82 1.29 -19.99
N ASP A 219 15.20 0.25 -20.70
CA ASP A 219 15.82 -0.96 -20.16
C ASP A 219 17.10 -0.70 -19.32
N ARG A 220 17.66 0.51 -19.38
CA ARG A 220 18.82 0.95 -18.61
C ARG A 220 18.44 1.75 -17.37
N GLY A 221 17.14 1.92 -17.10
CA GLY A 221 16.63 2.69 -15.98
C GLY A 221 16.75 4.21 -16.11
N PHE A 222 17.10 4.72 -17.29
CA PHE A 222 17.11 6.16 -17.56
C PHE A 222 15.73 6.62 -18.03
N PRO A 223 15.23 7.77 -17.52
CA PRO A 223 13.94 8.29 -17.94
C PRO A 223 13.98 8.76 -19.40
N VAL A 224 13.04 8.31 -20.21
CA VAL A 224 12.83 8.74 -21.59
C VAL A 224 11.63 9.68 -21.65
N LEU A 225 11.76 10.81 -22.35
CA LEU A 225 10.66 11.76 -22.52
C LEU A 225 9.53 11.10 -23.32
N GLN A 226 8.34 11.12 -22.78
CA GLN A 226 7.12 10.81 -23.54
C GLN A 226 6.80 12.01 -24.44
N ASN A 227 6.81 11.81 -25.74
CA ASN A 227 6.34 12.79 -26.73
C ASN A 227 4.81 12.77 -26.84
#